data_d034bf9a0c6a06c67d945716b263f381
#
_entry.id   d034bf9a0c6a06c67d945716b263f381
#
_cell.length_a   1.000
_cell.length_b   1.000
_cell.length_c   1.000
_cell.angle_alpha   90.00
_cell.angle_beta   90.00
_cell.angle_gamma   90.00
#
_symmetry.space_group_name_H-M   'P 1'
#
loop_
_entity.id
_entity.type
_entity.pdbx_description
1 polymer ?
#
loop_
_entity_poly.entity_id
_entity_poly.type
_entity_poly.pdbx_seq_one_letter_code
_entity_poly.pdbx_strand_id
1 'polypeptide(L)'
;MAQGARSATVSRAVLISRILGFCVYVWAFFLPACREVATPGGDAPDVFLGSRCAWMTLVNTFSHEIWHSKYFLAVLSGWINPLLLLYLFLLLFPKLFWPRRILAGAIVAFIAGTWVLFAIIPLVPLIGHVLWIAGILLILIGEAMRRPERI
;
A
#
# COMPACT_ATOMS: atom_id res chain seq x y z
N MET A 1 33.25 -19.00 7.36
CA MET A 1 33.15 -18.22 6.12
C MET A 1 31.75 -18.25 5.46
N ALA A 2 30.97 -19.34 5.52
CA ALA A 2 29.63 -19.44 4.88
C ALA A 2 28.57 -18.52 5.45
N GLN A 3 28.63 -18.11 6.70
CA GLN A 3 27.61 -17.30 7.37
C GLN A 3 27.64 -15.82 6.93
N GLY A 4 28.85 -15.29 6.70
CA GLY A 4 29.01 -13.91 6.20
C GLY A 4 28.51 -13.72 4.77
N ALA A 5 28.72 -14.72 3.90
CA ALA A 5 28.23 -14.67 2.51
C ALA A 5 26.69 -14.70 2.43
N ARG A 6 26.02 -15.53 3.25
CA ARG A 6 24.55 -15.57 3.34
C ARG A 6 23.95 -14.25 3.82
N SER A 7 24.55 -13.62 4.82
CA SER A 7 24.08 -12.32 5.34
C SER A 7 24.15 -11.21 4.27
N ALA A 8 25.25 -11.14 3.53
CA ALA A 8 25.41 -10.16 2.45
C ALA A 8 24.42 -10.37 1.31
N THR A 9 24.15 -11.63 0.94
CA THR A 9 23.18 -11.95 -0.14
C THR A 9 21.74 -11.55 0.24
N VAL A 10 21.31 -11.87 1.46
CA VAL A 10 19.99 -11.47 1.97
C VAL A 10 19.85 -9.95 2.01
N SER A 11 20.88 -9.23 2.44
CA SER A 11 20.85 -7.77 2.47
C SER A 11 20.68 -7.15 1.08
N ARG A 12 21.38 -7.68 0.07
CA ARG A 12 21.24 -7.22 -1.33
C ARG A 12 19.86 -7.53 -1.91
N ALA A 13 19.32 -8.71 -1.69
CA ALA A 13 17.99 -9.09 -2.16
C ALA A 13 16.90 -8.19 -1.58
N VAL A 14 16.98 -7.87 -0.28
CA VAL A 14 16.06 -6.94 0.38
C VAL A 14 16.15 -5.54 -0.21
N LEU A 15 17.35 -5.04 -0.50
CA LEU A 15 17.53 -3.73 -1.11
C LEU A 15 16.93 -3.68 -2.52
N ILE A 16 17.21 -4.68 -3.34
CA ILE A 16 16.67 -4.79 -4.70
C ILE A 16 15.14 -4.85 -4.67
N SER A 17 14.56 -5.68 -3.79
CA SER A 17 13.10 -5.78 -3.62
C SER A 17 12.47 -4.43 -3.26
N ARG A 18 13.10 -3.65 -2.37
CA ARG A 18 12.60 -2.33 -1.99
C ARG A 18 12.66 -1.32 -3.12
N ILE A 19 13.78 -1.29 -3.85
CA ILE A 19 13.93 -0.39 -5.01
C ILE A 19 12.90 -0.75 -6.08
N LEU A 20 12.79 -2.03 -6.45
CA LEU A 20 11.81 -2.50 -7.41
C LEU A 20 10.38 -2.18 -6.95
N GLY A 21 10.07 -2.49 -5.68
CA GLY A 21 8.77 -2.19 -5.09
C GLY A 21 8.43 -0.71 -5.13
N PHE A 22 9.40 0.17 -4.84
CA PHE A 22 9.21 1.60 -4.93
C PHE A 22 8.95 2.08 -6.36
N CYS A 23 9.71 1.56 -7.34
CA CYS A 23 9.47 1.87 -8.76
C CYS A 23 8.07 1.42 -9.21
N VAL A 24 7.65 0.20 -8.87
CA VAL A 24 6.31 -0.32 -9.20
C VAL A 24 5.23 0.50 -8.51
N TYR A 25 5.42 0.85 -7.23
CA TYR A 25 4.51 1.70 -6.47
C TYR A 25 4.31 3.07 -7.12
N VAL A 26 5.39 3.75 -7.49
CA VAL A 26 5.32 5.07 -8.15
C VAL A 26 4.64 4.95 -9.51
N TRP A 27 4.99 3.93 -10.29
CA TRP A 27 4.39 3.71 -11.60
C TRP A 27 2.87 3.49 -11.54
N ALA A 28 2.39 2.83 -10.50
CA ALA A 28 0.96 2.56 -10.30
C ALA A 28 0.10 3.83 -10.21
N PHE A 29 0.65 4.97 -9.79
CA PHE A 29 -0.08 6.25 -9.74
C PHE A 29 -0.46 6.81 -11.11
N PHE A 30 0.25 6.40 -12.16
CA PHE A 30 0.00 6.85 -13.54
C PHE A 30 -0.91 5.90 -14.30
N LEU A 31 -1.29 4.77 -13.71
CA LEU A 31 -2.13 3.76 -14.33
C LEU A 31 -3.57 3.84 -13.83
N PRO A 32 -4.54 3.34 -14.63
CA PRO A 32 -5.92 3.17 -14.18
C PRO A 32 -5.98 2.27 -12.95
N ALA A 33 -6.49 2.80 -11.84
CA ALA A 33 -6.56 2.10 -10.55
C ALA A 33 -7.91 1.44 -10.30
N CYS A 34 -9.01 2.12 -10.63
CA CYS A 34 -10.34 1.56 -10.51
C CYS A 34 -11.28 2.15 -11.55
N ARG A 35 -12.40 1.48 -11.76
CA ARG A 35 -13.47 1.87 -12.68
C ARG A 35 -14.82 1.69 -11.98
N GLU A 36 -15.74 2.61 -12.21
CA GLU A 36 -17.13 2.44 -11.78
C GLU A 36 -17.80 1.26 -12.52
N VAL A 37 -18.74 0.62 -11.85
CA VAL A 37 -19.60 -0.37 -12.50
C VAL A 37 -20.64 0.39 -13.33
N ALA A 38 -20.74 0.06 -14.62
CA ALA A 38 -21.73 0.67 -15.50
C ALA A 38 -23.15 0.41 -14.98
N THR A 39 -23.96 1.46 -14.88
CA THR A 39 -25.40 1.34 -14.58
C THR A 39 -26.18 1.23 -15.89
N PRO A 40 -27.19 0.37 -15.98
CA PRO A 40 -28.01 0.28 -17.19
C PRO A 40 -28.69 1.63 -17.50
N GLY A 41 -28.41 2.19 -18.69
CA GLY A 41 -28.95 3.48 -19.12
C GLY A 41 -28.25 4.71 -18.55
N GLY A 42 -27.13 4.54 -17.82
CA GLY A 42 -26.30 5.63 -17.32
C GLY A 42 -25.18 6.04 -18.29
N ASP A 43 -24.44 7.07 -17.91
CA ASP A 43 -23.24 7.54 -18.61
C ASP A 43 -22.14 6.48 -18.65
N ALA A 44 -21.14 6.68 -19.52
CA ALA A 44 -19.97 5.81 -19.59
C ALA A 44 -19.26 5.78 -18.23
N PRO A 45 -18.87 4.58 -17.73
CA PRO A 45 -18.27 4.43 -16.41
C PRO A 45 -16.94 5.19 -16.31
N ASP A 46 -16.79 5.99 -15.27
CA ASP A 46 -15.57 6.73 -15.00
C ASP A 46 -14.41 5.80 -14.66
N VAL A 47 -13.24 6.11 -15.22
CA VAL A 47 -11.96 5.44 -14.94
C VAL A 47 -11.08 6.39 -14.13
N PHE A 48 -10.65 5.95 -12.95
CA PHE A 48 -9.82 6.75 -12.05
C PHE A 48 -8.36 6.30 -12.12
N LEU A 49 -7.46 7.27 -12.31
CA LEU A 49 -6.02 7.04 -12.17
C LEU A 49 -5.63 6.83 -10.71
N GLY A 50 -4.54 6.10 -10.45
CA GLY A 50 -4.03 5.85 -9.11
C GLY A 50 -3.77 7.13 -8.31
N SER A 51 -3.23 8.16 -8.94
CA SER A 51 -3.02 9.47 -8.31
C SER A 51 -4.31 10.13 -7.88
N ARG A 52 -5.37 10.08 -8.71
CA ARG A 52 -6.68 10.63 -8.38
C ARG A 52 -7.34 9.86 -7.24
N CYS A 53 -7.27 8.52 -7.27
CA CYS A 53 -7.76 7.68 -6.16
C CYS A 53 -7.06 8.02 -4.84
N ALA A 54 -5.72 8.11 -4.84
CA ALA A 54 -4.95 8.43 -3.65
C ALA A 54 -5.29 9.82 -3.10
N TRP A 55 -5.46 10.81 -3.96
CA TRP A 55 -5.84 12.16 -3.57
C TRP A 55 -7.25 12.20 -2.99
N MET A 56 -8.23 11.61 -3.67
CA MET A 56 -9.63 11.58 -3.22
C MET A 56 -9.78 10.90 -1.86
N THR A 57 -9.12 9.77 -1.65
CA THR A 57 -9.19 9.04 -0.37
C THR A 57 -8.51 9.82 0.76
N LEU A 58 -7.41 10.53 0.48
CA LEU A 58 -6.72 11.36 1.46
C LEU A 58 -7.58 12.59 1.85
N VAL A 59 -8.12 13.31 0.88
CA VAL A 59 -8.95 14.49 1.12
C VAL A 59 -10.24 14.12 1.85
N ASN A 60 -10.88 13.03 1.45
CA ASN A 60 -12.09 12.54 2.09
C ASN A 60 -11.88 12.12 3.54
N THR A 61 -10.65 11.80 3.96
CA THR A 61 -10.33 11.53 5.37
C THR A 61 -10.71 12.68 6.30
N PHE A 62 -10.70 13.90 5.80
CA PHE A 62 -11.04 15.10 6.58
C PHE A 62 -12.52 15.48 6.54
N SER A 63 -13.34 14.74 5.80
CA SER A 63 -14.79 14.98 5.74
C SER A 63 -15.50 14.21 6.86
N HIS A 64 -16.23 14.93 7.71
CA HIS A 64 -16.91 14.36 8.89
C HIS A 64 -17.96 13.29 8.54
N GLU A 65 -18.62 13.43 7.40
CA GLU A 65 -19.70 12.52 6.97
C GLU A 65 -19.23 11.10 6.65
N ILE A 66 -17.99 10.95 6.20
CA ILE A 66 -17.44 9.65 5.76
C ILE A 66 -17.16 8.72 6.93
N TRP A 67 -16.79 9.25 8.11
CA TRP A 67 -16.47 8.45 9.29
C TRP A 67 -17.68 7.65 9.82
N HIS A 68 -18.89 8.09 9.53
CA HIS A 68 -20.14 7.44 9.94
C HIS A 68 -20.81 6.64 8.81
N SER A 69 -20.16 6.52 7.66
CA SER A 69 -20.74 5.88 6.46
C SER A 69 -20.09 4.53 6.15
N LYS A 70 -20.72 3.79 5.25
CA LYS A 70 -20.14 2.58 4.62
C LYS A 70 -18.80 2.82 3.93
N TYR A 71 -18.43 4.09 3.70
CA TYR A 71 -17.17 4.49 3.08
C TYR A 71 -16.00 4.62 4.07
N PHE A 72 -16.18 4.29 5.35
CA PHE A 72 -15.09 4.30 6.34
C PHE A 72 -13.85 3.52 5.88
N LEU A 73 -14.03 2.39 5.19
CA LEU A 73 -12.92 1.63 4.62
C LEU A 73 -12.16 2.40 3.53
N ALA A 74 -12.82 3.32 2.81
CA ALA A 74 -12.13 4.19 1.85
C ALA A 74 -11.19 5.18 2.56
N VAL A 75 -11.59 5.67 3.72
CA VAL A 75 -10.73 6.51 4.58
C VAL A 75 -9.50 5.72 5.03
N LEU A 76 -9.67 4.48 5.51
CA LEU A 76 -8.54 3.63 5.91
C LEU A 76 -7.58 3.37 4.73
N SER A 77 -8.11 3.15 3.53
CA SER A 77 -7.27 2.99 2.33
C SER A 77 -6.44 4.23 2.01
N GLY A 78 -6.97 5.42 2.28
CA GLY A 78 -6.27 6.70 2.11
C GLY A 78 -5.03 6.84 3.00
N TRP A 79 -5.06 6.24 4.19
CA TRP A 79 -3.94 6.28 5.13
C TRP A 79 -2.77 5.38 4.73
N ILE A 80 -2.95 4.42 3.82
CA ILE A 80 -1.87 3.50 3.41
C ILE A 80 -0.65 4.27 2.88
N ASN A 81 -0.86 5.29 2.04
CA ASN A 81 0.23 6.07 1.46
C ASN A 81 1.02 6.87 2.52
N PRO A 82 0.38 7.67 3.41
CA PRO A 82 1.08 8.31 4.52
C PRO A 82 1.82 7.33 5.44
N LEU A 83 1.21 6.20 5.78
CA LEU A 83 1.83 5.17 6.61
C LEU A 83 3.03 4.53 5.92
N LEU A 84 2.96 4.30 4.61
CA LEU A 84 4.09 3.80 3.83
C LEU A 84 5.27 4.79 3.81
N LEU A 85 4.98 6.09 3.64
CA LEU A 85 6.01 7.13 3.72
C LEU A 85 6.66 7.17 5.11
N LEU A 86 5.86 7.08 6.17
CA LEU A 86 6.37 6.97 7.53
C LEU A 86 7.22 5.70 7.72
N TYR A 87 6.78 4.56 7.18
CA TYR A 87 7.55 3.32 7.21
C TYR A 87 8.91 3.48 6.51
N LEU A 88 8.93 4.09 5.31
CA LEU A 88 10.18 4.36 4.58
C LEU A 88 11.09 5.29 5.38
N PHE A 89 10.55 6.32 6.01
CA PHE A 89 11.31 7.20 6.90
C PHE A 89 11.92 6.44 8.09
N LEU A 90 11.14 5.55 8.73
CA LEU A 90 11.62 4.75 9.85
C LEU A 90 12.72 3.74 9.46
N LEU A 91 12.89 3.42 8.15
CA LEU A 91 14.02 2.59 7.69
C LEU A 91 15.38 3.25 7.94
N LEU A 92 15.43 4.57 8.05
CA LEU A 92 16.65 5.33 8.36
C LEU A 92 17.10 5.12 9.83
N PHE A 93 16.22 4.61 10.70
CA PHE A 93 16.47 4.42 12.12
C PHE A 93 16.46 2.93 12.48
N PRO A 94 17.61 2.23 12.41
CA PRO A 94 17.69 0.77 12.67
C PRO A 94 17.15 0.34 14.02
N LYS A 95 17.28 1.21 15.04
CA LYS A 95 16.83 0.94 16.42
C LYS A 95 15.30 0.86 16.56
N LEU A 96 14.55 1.43 15.61
CA LEU A 96 13.08 1.45 15.63
C LEU A 96 12.48 0.21 14.94
N PHE A 97 12.97 -0.97 15.30
CA PHE A 97 12.54 -2.23 14.70
C PHE A 97 11.06 -2.55 14.99
N TRP A 98 10.63 -2.44 16.24
CA TRP A 98 9.25 -2.73 16.64
C TRP A 98 8.21 -1.79 16.02
N PRO A 99 8.38 -0.45 16.08
CA PRO A 99 7.47 0.47 15.38
C PRO A 99 7.32 0.16 13.89
N ARG A 100 8.41 -0.19 13.21
CA ARG A 100 8.35 -0.57 11.78
C ARG A 100 7.52 -1.81 11.53
N ARG A 101 7.65 -2.85 12.38
CA ARG A 101 6.85 -4.08 12.24
C ARG A 101 5.37 -3.83 12.48
N ILE A 102 5.04 -3.05 13.51
CA ILE A 102 3.65 -2.67 13.78
C ILE A 102 3.08 -1.91 12.58
N LEU A 103 3.84 -0.94 12.07
CA LEU A 103 3.42 -0.14 10.93
C LEU A 103 3.26 -0.98 9.65
N ALA A 104 4.18 -1.91 9.38
CA ALA A 104 4.08 -2.85 8.27
C ALA A 104 2.81 -3.72 8.39
N GLY A 105 2.52 -4.23 9.60
CA GLY A 105 1.30 -4.98 9.88
C GLY A 105 0.04 -4.16 9.66
N ALA A 106 0.02 -2.90 10.11
CA ALA A 106 -1.10 -1.99 9.89
C ALA A 106 -1.34 -1.71 8.39
N ILE A 107 -0.26 -1.48 7.61
CA ILE A 107 -0.36 -1.29 6.16
C ILE A 107 -0.96 -2.53 5.50
N VAL A 108 -0.51 -3.73 5.85
CA VAL A 108 -1.06 -4.99 5.29
C VAL A 108 -2.54 -5.16 5.66
N ALA A 109 -2.93 -4.86 6.91
CA ALA A 109 -4.32 -4.91 7.33
C ALA A 109 -5.19 -3.91 6.54
N PHE A 110 -4.70 -2.70 6.29
CA PHE A 110 -5.42 -1.70 5.50
C PHE A 110 -5.52 -2.10 4.02
N ILE A 111 -4.48 -2.74 3.44
CA ILE A 111 -4.55 -3.33 2.09
C ILE A 111 -5.66 -4.37 2.04
N ALA A 112 -5.76 -5.26 3.02
CA ALA A 112 -6.86 -6.22 3.09
C ALA A 112 -8.23 -5.51 3.16
N GLY A 113 -8.32 -4.41 3.92
CA GLY A 113 -9.51 -3.56 3.98
C GLY A 113 -9.92 -2.97 2.63
N THR A 114 -8.98 -2.67 1.71
CA THR A 114 -9.33 -2.18 0.37
C THR A 114 -10.07 -3.21 -0.47
N TRP A 115 -9.76 -4.50 -0.32
CA TRP A 115 -10.50 -5.56 -1.01
C TRP A 115 -11.92 -5.72 -0.49
N VAL A 116 -12.12 -5.57 0.82
CA VAL A 116 -13.47 -5.53 1.41
C VAL A 116 -14.24 -4.32 0.88
N LEU A 117 -13.58 -3.17 0.74
CA LEU A 117 -14.18 -1.96 0.16
C LEU A 117 -14.70 -2.23 -1.25
N PHE A 118 -13.90 -2.83 -2.14
CA PHE A 118 -14.32 -3.18 -3.51
C PHE A 118 -15.48 -4.18 -3.56
N ALA A 119 -15.65 -5.01 -2.52
CA ALA A 119 -16.80 -5.90 -2.42
C ALA A 119 -18.11 -5.18 -2.02
N ILE A 120 -18.00 -4.00 -1.39
CA ILE A 120 -19.15 -3.26 -0.84
C ILE A 120 -19.59 -2.13 -1.80
N ILE A 121 -18.65 -1.48 -2.47
CA ILE A 121 -18.92 -0.35 -3.37
C ILE A 121 -18.83 -0.80 -4.84
N PRO A 122 -19.59 -0.16 -5.75
CA PRO A 122 -19.63 -0.53 -7.17
C PRO A 122 -18.40 -0.05 -7.93
N LEU A 123 -17.20 -0.47 -7.47
CA LEU A 123 -15.92 -0.19 -8.12
C LEU A 123 -15.21 -1.49 -8.48
N VAL A 124 -14.62 -1.53 -9.66
CA VAL A 124 -13.78 -2.66 -10.12
C VAL A 124 -12.32 -2.23 -10.04
N PRO A 125 -11.47 -2.97 -9.30
CA PRO A 125 -10.03 -2.69 -9.27
C PRO A 125 -9.41 -3.01 -10.64
N LEU A 126 -8.51 -2.14 -11.09
CA LEU A 126 -7.78 -2.26 -12.34
C LEU A 126 -6.28 -2.50 -12.06
N ILE A 127 -5.50 -2.62 -13.14
CA ILE A 127 -4.08 -2.96 -13.08
C ILE A 127 -3.28 -2.02 -12.17
N GLY A 128 -3.59 -0.73 -12.15
CA GLY A 128 -2.92 0.25 -11.29
C GLY A 128 -3.07 -0.08 -9.81
N HIS A 129 -4.25 -0.53 -9.37
CA HIS A 129 -4.47 -0.95 -7.98
C HIS A 129 -3.66 -2.21 -7.62
N VAL A 130 -3.64 -3.19 -8.52
CA VAL A 130 -2.87 -4.44 -8.32
C VAL A 130 -1.37 -4.14 -8.22
N LEU A 131 -0.84 -3.31 -9.11
CA LEU A 131 0.57 -2.91 -9.09
C LEU A 131 0.91 -2.05 -7.86
N TRP A 132 0.00 -1.20 -7.42
CA TRP A 132 0.16 -0.42 -6.20
C TRP A 132 0.33 -1.33 -4.97
N ILE A 133 -0.53 -2.35 -4.82
CA ILE A 133 -0.41 -3.36 -3.75
C ILE A 133 0.90 -4.15 -3.90
N ALA A 134 1.21 -4.63 -5.10
CA ALA A 134 2.44 -5.41 -5.35
C ALA A 134 3.69 -4.60 -4.98
N GLY A 135 3.74 -3.31 -5.36
CA GLY A 135 4.83 -2.39 -5.00
C GLY A 135 5.00 -2.26 -3.49
N ILE A 136 3.90 -2.06 -2.75
CA ILE A 136 3.93 -1.96 -1.29
C ILE A 136 4.42 -3.27 -0.67
N LEU A 137 3.88 -4.42 -1.09
CA LEU A 137 4.29 -5.73 -0.54
C LEU A 137 5.77 -6.03 -0.81
N LEU A 138 6.30 -5.67 -1.98
CA LEU A 138 7.74 -5.77 -2.28
C LEU A 138 8.60 -4.90 -1.37
N ILE A 139 8.13 -3.70 -1.00
CA ILE A 139 8.82 -2.83 -0.03
C ILE A 139 8.83 -3.49 1.36
N LEU A 140 7.70 -4.07 1.78
CA LEU A 140 7.52 -4.63 3.12
C LEU A 140 8.18 -6.00 3.30
N ILE A 141 8.39 -6.79 2.24
CA ILE A 141 8.91 -8.15 2.31
C ILE A 141 10.26 -8.21 3.04
N GLY A 142 11.07 -7.17 2.92
CA GLY A 142 12.35 -7.06 3.59
C GLY A 142 12.25 -7.03 5.12
N GLU A 143 11.12 -6.62 5.68
CA GLU A 143 10.90 -6.65 7.12
C GLU A 143 10.58 -8.05 7.63
N ALA A 144 9.84 -8.83 6.85
CA ALA A 144 9.55 -10.24 7.15
C ALA A 144 10.81 -11.11 7.11
N MET A 145 11.77 -10.78 6.23
CA MET A 145 13.04 -11.51 6.09
C MET A 145 14.07 -11.18 7.18
N ARG A 146 13.91 -10.09 7.91
CA ARG A 146 14.80 -9.72 9.01
C ARG A 146 14.45 -10.52 10.26
N ARG A 147 15.36 -11.36 10.70
CA ARG A 147 15.27 -12.01 12.02
C ARG A 147 15.54 -10.96 13.11
N PRO A 148 14.79 -10.95 14.21
CA PRO A 148 15.16 -10.16 15.37
C PRO A 148 16.55 -10.64 15.84
N GLU A 149 17.51 -9.73 15.87
CA GLU A 149 18.76 -10.01 16.57
C GLU A 149 18.37 -10.24 18.03
N ARG A 150 18.67 -11.43 18.55
CA ARG A 150 18.50 -11.69 19.98
C ARG A 150 19.50 -10.81 20.72
N ILE A 151 18.95 -9.82 21.40
CA ILE A 151 19.68 -9.00 22.37
C ILE A 151 20.02 -9.86 23.57
#